data_50b7e3010b101e401af906bbaf309b99
#
_entry.id   50b7e3010b101e401af906bbaf309b99
#
_cell.length_a   1.000
_cell.length_b   1.000
_cell.length_c   1.000
_cell.angle_alpha   90.00
_cell.angle_beta   90.00
_cell.angle_gamma   90.00
#
_symmetry.space_group_name_H-M   'P 1'
#
loop_
_entity.id
_entity.type
_entity.pdbx_description
1 polymer ?
#
loop_
_entity_poly.entity_id
_entity_poly.type
_entity_poly.pdbx_seq_one_letter_code
_entity_poly.pdbx_strand_id
1 'polypeptide(L)'
;FARFVAMNQGTLTFPFKRYQIQPVWRADRPQKGRFREFYQCDADVVGSESLWQEVELVQLYLKSFKELQIPVKIHINNRKILSGLAEFANISEQLIDFTVALDKLDKIGKDGVVKELQEKNISDEAIEKLSFLFDNKPQAEVLEILKTNFANVEIGKSGVEELEFVLENCKNLGIEDELVFNITLARGLDYYTGAIFEVKAQGVEMGSIGGGGRYNNLTEVFGVKNVPGIGISFGLDRIYLVIEELNLFPQNSERKIEYLFANYGEKEAAQAMKVLAKLREKGIAAEIYPESAKLKKQFTYAEKKGIENLIFLGEQEIAEGNITIKNLTSGEQKTMKIEEFLS
;
A
#
# COMPACT_ATOMS: atom_id res chain seq x y z
N PHE A 1 -18.00 -6.46 -1.02
CA PHE A 1 -17.77 -6.88 -2.41
C PHE A 1 -18.51 -8.18 -2.71
N ALA A 2 -18.30 -9.28 -1.98
CA ALA A 2 -18.95 -10.58 -2.22
C ALA A 2 -20.49 -10.51 -2.34
N ARG A 3 -21.15 -9.70 -1.50
CA ARG A 3 -22.59 -9.43 -1.62
C ARG A 3 -22.95 -8.77 -2.95
N PHE A 4 -22.14 -7.82 -3.43
CA PHE A 4 -22.37 -7.18 -4.74
C PHE A 4 -22.30 -8.20 -5.87
N VAL A 5 -21.27 -9.07 -5.86
CA VAL A 5 -21.11 -10.13 -6.86
C VAL A 5 -22.32 -11.08 -6.83
N ALA A 6 -22.74 -11.53 -5.65
CA ALA A 6 -23.88 -12.42 -5.51
C ALA A 6 -25.18 -11.81 -6.03
N MET A 7 -25.43 -10.52 -5.75
CA MET A 7 -26.66 -9.83 -6.19
C MET A 7 -26.67 -9.53 -7.70
N ASN A 8 -25.50 -9.44 -8.34
CA ASN A 8 -25.37 -9.05 -9.74
C ASN A 8 -24.83 -10.16 -10.64
N GLN A 9 -24.81 -11.42 -10.18
CA GLN A 9 -24.21 -12.55 -10.89
C GLN A 9 -24.71 -12.68 -12.33
N GLY A 10 -26.01 -12.46 -12.58
CA GLY A 10 -26.63 -12.58 -13.91
C GLY A 10 -26.27 -11.45 -14.89
N THR A 11 -25.66 -10.36 -14.41
CA THR A 11 -25.30 -9.18 -15.23
C THR A 11 -23.80 -8.99 -15.37
N LEU A 12 -23.02 -9.60 -14.49
CA LEU A 12 -21.56 -9.51 -14.51
C LEU A 12 -20.98 -10.45 -15.58
N THR A 13 -19.99 -9.94 -16.32
CA THR A 13 -19.18 -10.76 -17.21
C THR A 13 -17.99 -11.33 -16.44
N PHE A 14 -17.89 -12.67 -16.37
CA PHE A 14 -16.78 -13.35 -15.69
C PHE A 14 -15.66 -13.74 -16.69
N PRO A 15 -14.38 -13.74 -16.28
CA PRO A 15 -13.86 -13.24 -14.98
C PRO A 15 -14.10 -11.75 -14.81
N PHE A 16 -14.60 -11.35 -13.65
CA PHE A 16 -14.83 -9.96 -13.31
C PHE A 16 -13.65 -9.41 -12.51
N LYS A 17 -12.93 -8.42 -13.07
CA LYS A 17 -11.83 -7.71 -12.42
C LYS A 17 -12.32 -6.36 -11.96
N ARG A 18 -11.97 -5.99 -10.74
CA ARG A 18 -12.29 -4.67 -10.18
C ARG A 18 -11.15 -4.16 -9.31
N TYR A 19 -11.08 -2.86 -9.15
CA TYR A 19 -10.36 -2.25 -8.02
C TYR A 19 -11.28 -1.26 -7.30
N GLN A 20 -10.93 -0.95 -6.05
CA GLN A 20 -11.70 -0.02 -5.23
C GLN A 20 -10.75 0.67 -4.25
N ILE A 21 -10.78 2.01 -4.23
CA ILE A 21 -10.00 2.84 -3.32
C ILE A 21 -10.98 3.68 -2.53
N GLN A 22 -11.09 3.39 -1.23
CA GLN A 22 -12.06 4.07 -0.36
C GLN A 22 -11.68 3.97 1.12
N PRO A 23 -12.24 4.84 1.98
CA PRO A 23 -12.14 4.66 3.42
C PRO A 23 -12.92 3.40 3.86
N VAL A 24 -12.35 2.72 4.86
CA VAL A 24 -12.96 1.58 5.56
C VAL A 24 -12.83 1.78 7.07
N TRP A 25 -13.70 1.10 7.83
CA TRP A 25 -13.76 1.26 9.28
C TRP A 25 -13.65 -0.11 9.98
N ARG A 26 -12.98 -0.12 11.11
CA ARG A 26 -12.89 -1.29 11.99
C ARG A 26 -12.80 -0.88 13.46
N ALA A 27 -13.29 -1.72 14.36
CA ALA A 27 -13.33 -1.46 15.80
C ALA A 27 -12.03 -1.85 16.54
N ASP A 28 -10.90 -1.84 15.84
CA ASP A 28 -9.62 -2.22 16.41
C ASP A 28 -9.09 -1.19 17.43
N ARG A 29 -8.22 -1.64 18.37
CA ARG A 29 -7.50 -0.74 19.23
C ARG A 29 -6.47 0.06 18.41
N PRO A 30 -6.52 1.40 18.43
CA PRO A 30 -5.57 2.22 17.68
C PRO A 30 -4.14 2.04 18.18
N GLN A 31 -3.18 1.99 17.22
CA GLN A 31 -1.74 2.00 17.49
C GLN A 31 -1.00 2.46 16.24
N LYS A 32 0.33 2.63 16.25
CA LYS A 32 1.11 3.03 15.06
C LYS A 32 0.77 2.10 13.88
N GLY A 33 0.33 2.68 12.76
CA GLY A 33 -0.06 1.94 11.55
C GLY A 33 -1.34 1.09 11.69
N ARG A 34 -2.18 1.31 12.71
CA ARG A 34 -3.47 0.63 12.88
C ARG A 34 -4.53 1.63 13.33
N PHE A 35 -5.37 2.02 12.38
CA PHE A 35 -6.39 3.05 12.55
C PHE A 35 -7.79 2.44 12.57
N ARG A 36 -8.77 3.18 13.08
CA ARG A 36 -10.19 2.79 13.04
C ARG A 36 -10.86 3.17 11.74
N GLU A 37 -10.41 4.26 11.13
CA GLU A 37 -10.75 4.69 9.79
C GLU A 37 -9.45 4.79 8.98
N PHE A 38 -9.40 4.20 7.81
CA PHE A 38 -8.22 4.16 6.96
C PHE A 38 -8.61 3.82 5.53
N TYR A 39 -7.75 4.11 4.56
CA TYR A 39 -7.98 3.77 3.17
C TYR A 39 -7.48 2.37 2.84
N GLN A 40 -8.31 1.60 2.14
CA GLN A 40 -7.89 0.38 1.45
C GLN A 40 -7.95 0.58 -0.06
N CYS A 41 -6.94 0.05 -0.74
CA CYS A 41 -6.90 -0.03 -2.19
C CYS A 41 -6.95 -1.51 -2.54
N ASP A 42 -8.14 -2.00 -2.86
CA ASP A 42 -8.40 -3.42 -3.12
C ASP A 42 -8.42 -3.69 -4.61
N ALA A 43 -7.87 -4.82 -5.02
CA ALA A 43 -7.96 -5.35 -6.38
C ALA A 43 -8.39 -6.82 -6.32
N ASP A 44 -9.46 -7.17 -7.02
CA ASP A 44 -10.04 -8.51 -7.00
C ASP A 44 -10.33 -9.02 -8.40
N VAL A 45 -10.24 -10.35 -8.54
CA VAL A 45 -10.70 -11.10 -9.71
C VAL A 45 -11.63 -12.20 -9.21
N VAL A 46 -12.86 -12.24 -9.72
CA VAL A 46 -13.83 -13.30 -9.40
C VAL A 46 -14.30 -14.04 -10.64
N GLY A 47 -14.67 -15.30 -10.47
CA GLY A 47 -15.15 -16.18 -11.55
C GLY A 47 -14.02 -16.84 -12.33
N SER A 48 -12.84 -17.02 -11.73
CA SER A 48 -11.71 -17.75 -12.31
C SER A 48 -10.97 -18.58 -11.27
N GLU A 49 -10.76 -19.86 -11.56
CA GLU A 49 -9.92 -20.76 -10.75
C GLU A 49 -8.44 -20.73 -11.19
N SER A 50 -8.14 -20.03 -12.28
CA SER A 50 -6.81 -20.00 -12.88
C SER A 50 -5.78 -19.38 -11.93
N LEU A 51 -4.69 -20.08 -11.68
CA LEU A 51 -3.56 -19.61 -10.86
C LEU A 51 -2.75 -18.48 -11.52
N TRP A 52 -3.00 -18.19 -12.79
CA TRP A 52 -2.45 -17.00 -13.44
C TRP A 52 -2.89 -15.70 -12.79
N GLN A 53 -4.02 -15.72 -12.06
CA GLN A 53 -4.49 -14.55 -11.32
C GLN A 53 -3.59 -14.25 -10.12
N GLU A 54 -3.05 -15.27 -9.46
CA GLU A 54 -2.03 -15.12 -8.40
C GLU A 54 -0.78 -14.43 -8.95
N VAL A 55 -0.28 -14.92 -10.09
CA VAL A 55 0.90 -14.34 -10.76
C VAL A 55 0.65 -12.89 -11.17
N GLU A 56 -0.52 -12.59 -11.74
CA GLU A 56 -0.91 -11.22 -12.13
C GLU A 56 -0.97 -10.26 -10.92
N LEU A 57 -1.52 -10.73 -9.79
CA LEU A 57 -1.61 -9.91 -8.57
C LEU A 57 -0.25 -9.69 -7.91
N VAL A 58 0.67 -10.66 -7.95
CA VAL A 58 2.07 -10.46 -7.55
C VAL A 58 2.73 -9.38 -8.40
N GLN A 59 2.56 -9.43 -9.72
CA GLN A 59 3.06 -8.37 -10.62
C GLN A 59 2.47 -7.00 -10.30
N LEU A 60 1.16 -6.94 -9.98
CA LEU A 60 0.49 -5.70 -9.58
C LEU A 60 1.11 -5.10 -8.32
N TYR A 61 1.38 -5.93 -7.29
CA TYR A 61 2.08 -5.48 -6.10
C TYR A 61 3.46 -4.92 -6.43
N LEU A 62 4.29 -5.68 -7.13
CA LEU A 62 5.66 -5.29 -7.44
C LEU A 62 5.73 -4.02 -8.28
N LYS A 63 4.87 -3.92 -9.31
CA LYS A 63 4.79 -2.71 -10.13
C LYS A 63 4.40 -1.49 -9.29
N SER A 64 3.38 -1.61 -8.44
CA SER A 64 2.91 -0.51 -7.61
C SER A 64 3.97 -0.03 -6.61
N PHE A 65 4.63 -0.96 -5.91
CA PHE A 65 5.68 -0.59 -4.95
C PHE A 65 6.95 -0.08 -5.62
N LYS A 66 7.27 -0.56 -6.81
CA LYS A 66 8.37 -0.01 -7.63
C LYS A 66 8.11 1.44 -8.03
N GLU A 67 6.90 1.77 -8.47
CA GLU A 67 6.51 3.17 -8.78
C GLU A 67 6.56 4.08 -7.54
N LEU A 68 6.24 3.53 -6.35
CA LEU A 68 6.35 4.23 -5.07
C LEU A 68 7.80 4.26 -4.53
N GLN A 69 8.75 3.60 -5.18
CA GLN A 69 10.15 3.45 -4.76
C GLN A 69 10.31 2.77 -3.39
N ILE A 70 9.35 1.94 -2.99
CA ILE A 70 9.38 1.19 -1.73
C ILE A 70 9.93 -0.22 -1.99
N PRO A 71 11.09 -0.58 -1.44
CA PRO A 71 11.58 -1.95 -1.50
C PRO A 71 10.70 -2.86 -0.65
N VAL A 72 10.21 -3.96 -1.24
CA VAL A 72 9.31 -4.90 -0.57
C VAL A 72 9.74 -6.35 -0.75
N LYS A 73 9.29 -7.21 0.17
CA LYS A 73 9.21 -8.66 -0.02
C LYS A 73 7.74 -9.07 0.07
N ILE A 74 7.32 -9.91 -0.87
CA ILE A 74 5.99 -10.51 -0.88
C ILE A 74 6.12 -11.91 -0.31
N HIS A 75 5.59 -12.13 0.87
CA HIS A 75 5.50 -13.45 1.47
C HIS A 75 4.28 -14.17 0.90
N ILE A 76 4.45 -15.41 0.48
CA ILE A 76 3.39 -16.27 -0.04
C ILE A 76 3.33 -17.58 0.75
N ASN A 77 2.12 -18.07 0.98
CA ASN A 77 1.81 -19.42 1.43
C ASN A 77 0.54 -19.91 0.73
N ASN A 78 0.10 -21.11 1.06
CA ASN A 78 -1.18 -21.65 0.59
C ASN A 78 -1.96 -22.26 1.75
N ARG A 79 -3.25 -21.93 1.86
CA ARG A 79 -4.13 -22.47 2.91
C ARG A 79 -4.21 -23.98 2.91
N LYS A 80 -4.13 -24.59 1.73
CA LYS A 80 -4.14 -26.05 1.57
C LYS A 80 -2.88 -26.70 2.18
N ILE A 81 -1.72 -26.02 2.12
CA ILE A 81 -0.51 -26.47 2.81
C ILE A 81 -0.74 -26.50 4.32
N LEU A 82 -1.30 -25.44 4.89
CA LEU A 82 -1.60 -25.38 6.33
C LEU A 82 -2.62 -26.48 6.75
N SER A 83 -3.63 -26.71 5.94
CA SER A 83 -4.58 -27.81 6.16
C SER A 83 -3.89 -29.16 6.02
N GLY A 84 -3.00 -29.34 5.05
CA GLY A 84 -2.21 -30.56 4.87
C GLY A 84 -1.26 -30.84 6.04
N LEU A 85 -0.66 -29.81 6.62
CA LEU A 85 0.15 -29.94 7.85
C LEU A 85 -0.68 -30.42 9.03
N ALA A 86 -1.88 -29.87 9.20
CA ALA A 86 -2.79 -30.31 10.26
C ALA A 86 -3.25 -31.76 10.06
N GLU A 87 -3.54 -32.17 8.82
CA GLU A 87 -3.91 -33.54 8.49
C GLU A 87 -2.72 -34.51 8.72
N PHE A 88 -1.53 -34.16 8.25
CA PHE A 88 -0.30 -34.92 8.47
C PHE A 88 0.01 -35.15 9.95
N ALA A 89 -0.25 -34.15 10.77
CA ALA A 89 -0.03 -34.21 12.22
C ALA A 89 -1.23 -34.81 12.99
N ASN A 90 -2.31 -35.18 12.31
CA ASN A 90 -3.57 -35.64 12.91
C ASN A 90 -4.26 -34.62 13.84
N ILE A 91 -4.22 -33.34 13.48
CA ILE A 91 -4.81 -32.22 14.23
C ILE A 91 -5.77 -31.39 13.38
N SER A 92 -6.43 -31.97 12.38
CA SER A 92 -7.33 -31.27 11.45
C SER A 92 -8.43 -30.48 12.15
N GLU A 93 -8.98 -31.00 13.25
CA GLU A 93 -9.99 -30.30 14.05
C GLU A 93 -9.43 -29.08 14.80
N GLN A 94 -8.13 -29.03 15.01
CA GLN A 94 -7.41 -27.95 15.71
C GLN A 94 -6.68 -27.00 14.74
N LEU A 95 -7.01 -27.05 13.44
CA LEU A 95 -6.37 -26.26 12.39
C LEU A 95 -6.31 -24.76 12.74
N ILE A 96 -7.38 -24.19 13.30
CA ILE A 96 -7.43 -22.78 13.68
C ILE A 96 -6.44 -22.49 14.82
N ASP A 97 -6.47 -23.29 15.87
CA ASP A 97 -5.57 -23.13 17.03
C ASP A 97 -4.10 -23.28 16.60
N PHE A 98 -3.79 -24.28 15.78
CA PHE A 98 -2.47 -24.48 15.18
C PHE A 98 -2.00 -23.27 14.40
N THR A 99 -2.81 -22.79 13.46
CA THR A 99 -2.44 -21.68 12.58
C THR A 99 -2.36 -20.35 13.30
N VAL A 100 -3.19 -20.10 14.31
CA VAL A 100 -3.11 -18.91 15.19
C VAL A 100 -1.81 -18.90 16.01
N ALA A 101 -1.38 -20.07 16.52
CA ALA A 101 -0.10 -20.16 17.23
C ALA A 101 1.08 -19.95 16.27
N LEU A 102 1.01 -20.57 15.08
CA LEU A 102 2.06 -20.47 14.06
C LEU A 102 2.28 -19.02 13.58
N ASP A 103 1.21 -18.24 13.38
CA ASP A 103 1.29 -16.81 12.96
C ASP A 103 2.01 -15.91 13.99
N LYS A 104 2.22 -16.40 15.19
CA LYS A 104 2.94 -15.67 16.26
C LYS A 104 4.43 -16.00 16.30
N LEU A 105 4.93 -16.92 15.47
CA LEU A 105 6.30 -17.42 15.53
C LEU A 105 7.34 -16.29 15.54
N ASP A 106 7.17 -15.27 14.68
CA ASP A 106 8.05 -14.10 14.60
C ASP A 106 8.08 -13.28 15.91
N LYS A 107 7.03 -13.39 16.75
CA LYS A 107 6.88 -12.57 17.97
C LYS A 107 7.29 -13.29 19.25
N ILE A 108 6.93 -14.58 19.36
CA ILE A 108 7.11 -15.35 20.59
C ILE A 108 8.17 -16.45 20.49
N GLY A 109 8.72 -16.66 19.26
CA GLY A 109 9.71 -17.67 18.97
C GLY A 109 9.18 -19.11 19.08
N LYS A 110 10.04 -20.08 18.77
CA LYS A 110 9.74 -21.53 18.79
C LYS A 110 9.14 -21.97 20.13
N ASP A 111 9.81 -21.66 21.23
CA ASP A 111 9.39 -22.11 22.56
C ASP A 111 8.02 -21.56 22.95
N GLY A 112 7.75 -20.30 22.58
CA GLY A 112 6.45 -19.68 22.81
C GLY A 112 5.34 -20.34 21.98
N VAL A 113 5.60 -20.66 20.71
CA VAL A 113 4.63 -21.38 19.85
C VAL A 113 4.39 -22.78 20.38
N VAL A 114 5.43 -23.55 20.71
CA VAL A 114 5.28 -24.91 21.29
C VAL A 114 4.43 -24.89 22.55
N LYS A 115 4.70 -23.95 23.47
CA LYS A 115 3.91 -23.80 24.68
C LYS A 115 2.44 -23.49 24.39
N GLU A 116 2.18 -22.58 23.44
CA GLU A 116 0.80 -22.23 23.04
C GLU A 116 0.06 -23.44 22.42
N LEU A 117 0.76 -24.23 21.58
CA LEU A 117 0.19 -25.45 21.01
C LEU A 117 -0.17 -26.47 22.10
N GLN A 118 0.69 -26.67 23.10
CA GLN A 118 0.41 -27.54 24.25
C GLN A 118 -0.77 -27.02 25.08
N GLU A 119 -0.88 -25.72 25.34
CA GLU A 119 -2.03 -25.10 26.01
C GLU A 119 -3.35 -25.31 25.25
N LYS A 120 -3.27 -25.50 23.93
CA LYS A 120 -4.40 -25.84 23.04
C LYS A 120 -4.66 -27.36 22.93
N ASN A 121 -4.01 -28.16 23.76
CA ASN A 121 -4.11 -29.64 23.77
C ASN A 121 -3.64 -30.30 22.47
N ILE A 122 -2.74 -29.70 21.72
CA ILE A 122 -2.04 -30.34 20.61
C ILE A 122 -0.98 -31.25 21.21
N SER A 123 -0.97 -32.53 20.81
CA SER A 123 -0.08 -33.54 21.39
C SER A 123 1.38 -33.29 21.06
N ASP A 124 2.29 -33.72 21.96
CA ASP A 124 3.74 -33.60 21.73
C ASP A 124 4.18 -34.36 20.47
N GLU A 125 3.53 -35.48 20.13
CA GLU A 125 3.78 -36.22 18.88
C GLU A 125 3.46 -35.38 17.64
N ALA A 126 2.36 -34.63 17.65
CA ALA A 126 1.99 -33.73 16.55
C ALA A 126 2.98 -32.55 16.45
N ILE A 127 3.38 -31.98 17.59
CA ILE A 127 4.38 -30.91 17.66
C ILE A 127 5.74 -31.39 17.12
N GLU A 128 6.16 -32.61 17.45
CA GLU A 128 7.39 -33.19 16.94
C GLU A 128 7.35 -33.37 15.42
N LYS A 129 6.25 -33.90 14.86
CA LYS A 129 6.05 -34.02 13.41
C LYS A 129 6.14 -32.68 12.69
N LEU A 130 5.73 -31.58 13.34
CA LEU A 130 5.74 -30.23 12.79
C LEU A 130 7.00 -29.43 13.15
N SER A 131 7.96 -30.01 13.86
CA SER A 131 9.16 -29.31 14.37
C SER A 131 10.01 -28.64 13.28
N PHE A 132 10.02 -29.21 12.07
CA PHE A 132 10.75 -28.65 10.92
C PHE A 132 10.25 -27.24 10.50
N LEU A 133 9.03 -26.83 10.88
CA LEU A 133 8.49 -25.50 10.65
C LEU A 133 9.25 -24.40 11.40
N PHE A 134 9.93 -24.78 12.48
CA PHE A 134 10.67 -23.86 13.33
C PHE A 134 12.16 -23.76 12.94
N ASP A 135 12.60 -24.58 11.99
CA ASP A 135 13.97 -24.58 11.49
C ASP A 135 14.10 -23.52 10.39
N ASN A 136 15.21 -22.78 10.41
CA ASN A 136 15.49 -21.82 9.34
C ASN A 136 16.12 -22.54 8.13
N LYS A 137 15.28 -23.26 7.36
CA LYS A 137 15.68 -24.04 6.20
C LYS A 137 15.50 -23.27 4.89
N PRO A 138 16.33 -23.52 3.86
CA PRO A 138 16.10 -23.00 2.52
C PRO A 138 14.73 -23.39 1.97
N GLN A 139 14.08 -22.51 1.21
CA GLN A 139 12.74 -22.74 0.66
C GLN A 139 12.62 -24.06 -0.13
N ALA A 140 13.63 -24.38 -0.95
CA ALA A 140 13.66 -25.62 -1.72
C ALA A 140 13.65 -26.86 -0.82
N GLU A 141 14.38 -26.84 0.30
CA GLU A 141 14.40 -27.95 1.26
C GLU A 141 13.04 -28.10 1.95
N VAL A 142 12.40 -26.99 2.32
CA VAL A 142 11.06 -27.01 2.92
C VAL A 142 10.03 -27.60 1.94
N LEU A 143 10.07 -27.23 0.67
CA LEU A 143 9.18 -27.80 -0.36
C LEU A 143 9.37 -29.31 -0.52
N GLU A 144 10.60 -29.81 -0.53
CA GLU A 144 10.88 -31.26 -0.61
C GLU A 144 10.39 -32.02 0.65
N ILE A 145 10.54 -31.43 1.84
CA ILE A 145 9.97 -31.97 3.08
C ILE A 145 8.45 -32.05 2.99
N LEU A 146 7.80 -31.00 2.49
CA LEU A 146 6.33 -30.98 2.31
C LEU A 146 5.87 -32.05 1.32
N LYS A 147 6.53 -32.19 0.17
CA LYS A 147 6.21 -33.25 -0.81
C LYS A 147 6.31 -34.64 -0.20
N THR A 148 7.34 -34.87 0.61
CA THR A 148 7.54 -36.15 1.30
C THR A 148 6.43 -36.40 2.33
N ASN A 149 6.15 -35.42 3.19
CA ASN A 149 5.15 -35.53 4.25
C ASN A 149 3.74 -35.64 3.70
N PHE A 150 3.47 -35.02 2.56
CA PHE A 150 2.14 -35.03 1.90
C PHE A 150 1.96 -36.21 0.92
N ALA A 151 2.84 -37.19 0.90
CA ALA A 151 2.71 -38.33 -0.03
C ALA A 151 1.31 -38.99 -0.02
N ASN A 152 0.61 -38.96 1.11
CA ASN A 152 -0.75 -39.45 1.27
C ASN A 152 -1.75 -38.39 1.76
N VAL A 153 -1.43 -37.09 1.61
CA VAL A 153 -2.26 -35.96 2.06
C VAL A 153 -2.63 -35.12 0.84
N GLU A 154 -3.74 -35.43 0.19
CA GLU A 154 -4.12 -34.86 -1.11
C GLU A 154 -4.29 -33.33 -1.06
N ILE A 155 -4.87 -32.79 0.02
CA ILE A 155 -5.01 -31.32 0.16
C ILE A 155 -3.66 -30.64 0.25
N GLY A 156 -2.70 -31.25 0.95
CA GLY A 156 -1.33 -30.75 1.06
C GLY A 156 -0.60 -30.77 -0.28
N LYS A 157 -0.71 -31.88 -1.03
CA LYS A 157 -0.14 -31.97 -2.41
C LYS A 157 -0.67 -30.86 -3.30
N SER A 158 -1.99 -30.72 -3.37
CA SER A 158 -2.64 -29.66 -4.17
C SER A 158 -2.12 -28.27 -3.78
N GLY A 159 -1.94 -28.01 -2.48
CA GLY A 159 -1.39 -26.73 -2.01
C GLY A 159 0.06 -26.49 -2.44
N VAL A 160 0.90 -27.53 -2.44
CA VAL A 160 2.29 -27.44 -2.92
C VAL A 160 2.33 -27.21 -4.43
N GLU A 161 1.53 -27.97 -5.21
CA GLU A 161 1.44 -27.80 -6.67
C GLU A 161 1.01 -26.39 -7.07
N GLU A 162 0.00 -25.84 -6.41
CA GLU A 162 -0.45 -24.46 -6.64
C GLU A 162 0.64 -23.44 -6.30
N LEU A 163 1.34 -23.64 -5.18
CA LEU A 163 2.43 -22.76 -4.77
C LEU A 163 3.59 -22.81 -5.76
N GLU A 164 4.02 -24.01 -6.16
CA GLU A 164 5.08 -24.19 -7.15
C GLU A 164 4.74 -23.54 -8.49
N PHE A 165 3.50 -23.67 -8.95
CA PHE A 165 3.03 -22.98 -10.15
C PHE A 165 3.28 -21.47 -10.07
N VAL A 166 2.91 -20.85 -8.95
CA VAL A 166 3.08 -19.40 -8.78
C VAL A 166 4.56 -19.03 -8.71
N LEU A 167 5.35 -19.77 -7.93
CA LEU A 167 6.80 -19.51 -7.77
C LEU A 167 7.55 -19.66 -9.10
N GLU A 168 7.28 -20.73 -9.86
CA GLU A 168 7.91 -20.99 -11.14
C GLU A 168 7.57 -19.90 -12.19
N ASN A 169 6.30 -19.51 -12.26
CA ASN A 169 5.89 -18.50 -13.23
C ASN A 169 6.36 -17.10 -12.84
N CYS A 170 6.47 -16.77 -11.55
CA CYS A 170 7.12 -15.54 -11.10
C CYS A 170 8.63 -15.54 -11.43
N LYS A 171 9.30 -16.71 -11.30
CA LYS A 171 10.68 -16.87 -11.73
C LYS A 171 10.85 -16.67 -13.23
N ASN A 172 9.98 -17.24 -14.05
CA ASN A 172 10.01 -17.05 -15.51
C ASN A 172 9.80 -15.59 -15.91
N LEU A 173 9.22 -14.78 -15.04
CA LEU A 173 9.04 -13.33 -15.22
C LEU A 173 10.21 -12.50 -14.65
N GLY A 174 11.21 -13.12 -14.00
CA GLY A 174 12.34 -12.45 -13.37
C GLY A 174 11.98 -11.64 -12.14
N ILE A 175 10.99 -12.09 -11.37
CA ILE A 175 10.50 -11.44 -10.13
C ILE A 175 10.56 -12.37 -8.92
N GLU A 176 11.37 -13.41 -8.99
CA GLU A 176 11.55 -14.40 -7.91
C GLU A 176 12.20 -13.82 -6.66
N ASP A 177 13.09 -12.85 -6.81
CA ASP A 177 13.86 -12.29 -5.69
C ASP A 177 12.97 -11.56 -4.68
N GLU A 178 11.85 -11.00 -5.12
CA GLU A 178 10.89 -10.30 -4.27
C GLU A 178 9.84 -11.23 -3.65
N LEU A 179 9.69 -12.47 -4.14
CA LEU A 179 8.71 -13.44 -3.67
C LEU A 179 9.35 -14.46 -2.74
N VAL A 180 8.82 -14.56 -1.52
CA VAL A 180 9.35 -15.41 -0.45
C VAL A 180 8.29 -16.40 -0.01
N PHE A 181 8.52 -17.70 -0.21
CA PHE A 181 7.70 -18.72 0.42
C PHE A 181 7.88 -18.66 1.93
N ASN A 182 6.80 -18.41 2.65
CA ASN A 182 6.78 -18.36 4.10
C ASN A 182 5.75 -19.37 4.64
N ILE A 183 6.22 -20.56 5.00
CA ILE A 183 5.36 -21.65 5.48
C ILE A 183 4.58 -21.30 6.75
N THR A 184 5.05 -20.34 7.54
CA THR A 184 4.40 -19.90 8.78
C THR A 184 3.39 -18.80 8.57
N LEU A 185 3.27 -18.25 7.35
CA LEU A 185 2.25 -17.27 7.03
C LEU A 185 0.86 -17.92 7.07
N ALA A 186 0.07 -17.59 8.08
CA ALA A 186 -1.22 -18.22 8.37
C ALA A 186 -2.39 -17.23 8.44
N ARG A 187 -2.32 -16.09 7.75
CA ARG A 187 -3.35 -15.06 7.77
C ARG A 187 -4.63 -15.46 7.03
N GLY A 188 -5.73 -14.75 7.32
CA GLY A 188 -7.01 -14.92 6.63
C GLY A 188 -7.67 -16.24 6.94
N LEU A 189 -7.62 -16.67 8.21
CA LEU A 189 -8.05 -17.99 8.67
C LEU A 189 -9.50 -18.35 8.30
N ASP A 190 -10.36 -17.35 8.22
CA ASP A 190 -11.80 -17.57 8.14
C ASP A 190 -12.35 -17.65 6.70
N TYR A 191 -11.59 -17.22 5.69
CA TYR A 191 -12.12 -17.16 4.34
C TYR A 191 -11.15 -17.47 3.18
N TYR A 192 -9.83 -17.49 3.38
CA TYR A 192 -8.90 -17.91 2.32
C TYR A 192 -8.91 -19.42 2.13
N THR A 193 -8.90 -19.84 0.87
CA THR A 193 -9.01 -21.26 0.46
C THR A 193 -7.81 -21.77 -0.33
N GLY A 194 -6.90 -20.89 -0.75
CA GLY A 194 -5.72 -21.18 -1.55
C GLY A 194 -4.56 -20.28 -1.17
N ALA A 195 -3.95 -19.62 -2.16
CA ALA A 195 -2.84 -18.71 -1.94
C ALA A 195 -3.14 -17.62 -0.91
N ILE A 196 -2.12 -17.28 -0.10
CA ILE A 196 -2.13 -16.23 0.90
C ILE A 196 -0.94 -15.33 0.64
N PHE A 197 -1.14 -14.01 0.65
CA PHE A 197 -0.10 -13.02 0.42
C PHE A 197 0.03 -12.07 1.62
N GLU A 198 1.26 -11.69 1.90
CA GLU A 198 1.61 -10.61 2.82
C GLU A 198 2.77 -9.80 2.26
N VAL A 199 2.64 -8.47 2.21
CA VAL A 199 3.71 -7.58 1.75
C VAL A 199 4.34 -6.88 2.93
N LYS A 200 5.66 -7.02 3.06
CA LYS A 200 6.49 -6.35 4.07
C LYS A 200 7.44 -5.37 3.40
N ALA A 201 7.43 -4.11 3.85
CA ALA A 201 8.43 -3.13 3.44
C ALA A 201 9.80 -3.48 4.01
N GLN A 202 10.86 -3.18 3.26
CA GLN A 202 12.24 -3.39 3.68
C GLN A 202 12.83 -2.08 4.20
N GLY A 203 13.72 -2.17 5.19
CA GLY A 203 14.42 -1.01 5.74
C GLY A 203 13.62 -0.20 6.77
N VAL A 204 12.41 -0.64 7.14
CA VAL A 204 11.57 -0.01 8.17
C VAL A 204 10.91 -1.06 9.06
N GLU A 205 10.68 -0.71 10.33
CA GLU A 205 9.90 -1.54 11.24
C GLU A 205 8.40 -1.21 11.13
N MET A 206 7.78 -1.75 10.09
CA MET A 206 6.34 -1.60 9.85
C MET A 206 5.69 -2.98 9.73
N GLY A 207 4.48 -3.10 10.25
CA GLY A 207 3.65 -4.26 9.95
C GLY A 207 3.33 -4.37 8.46
N SER A 208 2.71 -5.48 8.05
CA SER A 208 2.32 -5.71 6.66
C SER A 208 1.64 -4.49 6.02
N ILE A 209 2.14 -4.08 4.87
CA ILE A 209 1.63 -2.94 4.09
C ILE A 209 0.69 -3.37 2.96
N GLY A 210 0.58 -4.66 2.73
CA GLY A 210 -0.35 -5.27 1.80
C GLY A 210 -0.64 -6.71 2.21
N GLY A 211 -1.73 -7.25 1.73
CA GLY A 211 -2.11 -8.64 1.97
C GLY A 211 -3.29 -9.05 1.11
N GLY A 212 -3.52 -10.36 0.99
CA GLY A 212 -4.58 -10.88 0.17
C GLY A 212 -4.55 -12.39 0.10
N GLY A 213 -5.36 -12.95 -0.80
CA GLY A 213 -5.38 -14.38 -1.04
C GLY A 213 -6.59 -14.84 -1.85
N ARG A 214 -6.65 -16.14 -2.11
CA ARG A 214 -7.74 -16.81 -2.82
C ARG A 214 -8.88 -17.15 -1.87
N TYR A 215 -10.10 -16.85 -2.31
CA TYR A 215 -11.33 -17.07 -1.56
C TYR A 215 -12.41 -17.66 -2.48
N ASN A 216 -12.57 -18.97 -2.50
CA ASN A 216 -13.52 -19.62 -3.41
C ASN A 216 -14.96 -19.66 -2.88
N ASN A 217 -15.16 -19.54 -1.58
CA ASN A 217 -16.45 -19.74 -0.93
C ASN A 217 -17.09 -18.45 -0.40
N LEU A 218 -16.50 -17.28 -0.66
CA LEU A 218 -16.92 -16.02 -0.05
C LEU A 218 -18.35 -15.59 -0.44
N THR A 219 -18.84 -15.97 -1.62
CA THR A 219 -20.19 -15.68 -2.09
C THR A 219 -21.24 -16.64 -1.53
N GLU A 220 -20.84 -17.78 -0.97
CA GLU A 220 -21.77 -18.78 -0.41
C GLU A 220 -22.59 -18.27 0.77
N VAL A 221 -22.01 -17.36 1.58
CA VAL A 221 -22.71 -16.66 2.66
C VAL A 221 -23.93 -15.89 2.15
N PHE A 222 -23.93 -15.52 0.86
CA PHE A 222 -25.03 -14.83 0.18
C PHE A 222 -25.84 -15.76 -0.75
N GLY A 223 -25.72 -17.09 -0.56
CA GLY A 223 -26.47 -18.10 -1.31
C GLY A 223 -25.96 -18.40 -2.72
N VAL A 224 -24.83 -17.88 -3.14
CA VAL A 224 -24.23 -18.11 -4.46
C VAL A 224 -22.99 -18.97 -4.33
N LYS A 225 -23.04 -20.19 -4.86
CA LYS A 225 -21.93 -21.15 -4.84
C LYS A 225 -21.07 -21.06 -6.10
N ASN A 226 -19.88 -21.63 -6.03
CA ASN A 226 -18.97 -21.82 -7.17
C ASN A 226 -18.57 -20.50 -7.89
N VAL A 227 -18.32 -19.45 -7.14
CA VAL A 227 -17.73 -18.21 -7.65
C VAL A 227 -16.35 -18.04 -7.02
N PRO A 228 -15.32 -18.67 -7.60
CA PRO A 228 -13.95 -18.54 -7.11
C PRO A 228 -13.48 -17.10 -7.22
N GLY A 229 -12.66 -16.68 -6.28
CA GLY A 229 -12.11 -15.33 -6.29
C GLY A 229 -10.73 -15.27 -5.67
N ILE A 230 -10.02 -14.25 -6.04
CA ILE A 230 -8.75 -13.87 -5.44
C ILE A 230 -8.69 -12.35 -5.35
N GLY A 231 -8.10 -11.82 -4.30
CA GLY A 231 -7.96 -10.37 -4.17
C GLY A 231 -6.79 -10.00 -3.27
N ILE A 232 -6.30 -8.80 -3.52
CA ILE A 232 -5.23 -8.18 -2.75
C ILE A 232 -5.66 -6.79 -2.29
N SER A 233 -5.06 -6.32 -1.20
CA SER A 233 -5.30 -4.99 -0.66
C SER A 233 -3.97 -4.31 -0.33
N PHE A 234 -3.88 -3.01 -0.65
CA PHE A 234 -2.80 -2.14 -0.21
C PHE A 234 -3.29 -1.31 0.98
N GLY A 235 -2.51 -1.29 2.05
CA GLY A 235 -2.81 -0.47 3.23
C GLY A 235 -2.26 0.94 3.07
N LEU A 236 -3.02 1.85 2.43
CA LEU A 236 -2.56 3.19 2.04
C LEU A 236 -1.91 3.94 3.20
N ASP A 237 -2.55 3.97 4.36
CA ASP A 237 -2.05 4.71 5.53
C ASP A 237 -0.71 4.16 6.04
N ARG A 238 -0.50 2.83 5.98
CA ARG A 238 0.81 2.24 6.31
C ARG A 238 1.85 2.52 5.26
N ILE A 239 1.47 2.48 3.97
CA ILE A 239 2.34 2.85 2.85
C ILE A 239 2.78 4.31 3.00
N TYR A 240 1.87 5.22 3.37
CA TYR A 240 2.20 6.62 3.65
C TYR A 240 3.27 6.75 4.76
N LEU A 241 3.09 6.05 5.88
CA LEU A 241 4.07 6.05 6.97
C LEU A 241 5.44 5.49 6.54
N VAL A 242 5.46 4.48 5.66
CA VAL A 242 6.71 3.93 5.11
C VAL A 242 7.39 4.95 4.20
N ILE A 243 6.65 5.64 3.32
CA ILE A 243 7.16 6.71 2.46
C ILE A 243 7.78 7.83 3.31
N GLU A 244 7.11 8.21 4.41
CA GLU A 244 7.61 9.22 5.35
C GLU A 244 8.90 8.77 6.05
N GLU A 245 8.93 7.54 6.58
CA GLU A 245 10.08 6.99 7.31
C GLU A 245 11.31 6.79 6.39
N LEU A 246 11.09 6.42 5.13
CA LEU A 246 12.13 6.28 4.11
C LEU A 246 12.49 7.61 3.41
N ASN A 247 11.83 8.72 3.73
CA ASN A 247 12.01 10.04 3.09
C ASN A 247 11.84 10.00 1.56
N LEU A 248 10.85 9.24 1.08
CA LEU A 248 10.58 9.05 -0.36
C LEU A 248 9.61 10.08 -0.95
N PHE A 249 9.08 11.01 -0.15
CA PHE A 249 8.27 12.10 -0.70
C PHE A 249 9.11 12.97 -1.64
N PRO A 250 8.59 13.33 -2.83
CA PRO A 250 9.28 14.25 -3.72
C PRO A 250 9.59 15.56 -2.99
N GLN A 251 10.83 16.02 -3.09
CA GLN A 251 11.28 17.27 -2.43
C GLN A 251 10.46 18.51 -2.84
N ASN A 252 9.75 18.44 -3.97
CA ASN A 252 8.91 19.51 -4.51
C ASN A 252 7.41 19.20 -4.41
N SER A 253 6.97 18.34 -3.45
CA SER A 253 5.55 18.03 -3.25
C SER A 253 4.72 19.23 -2.77
N GLU A 254 5.33 20.18 -2.08
CA GLU A 254 4.73 21.47 -1.80
C GLU A 254 4.97 22.39 -3.01
N ARG A 255 3.90 22.78 -3.71
CA ARG A 255 3.96 23.88 -4.68
C ARG A 255 4.38 25.13 -3.92
N LYS A 256 5.69 25.46 -3.95
CA LYS A 256 6.17 26.72 -3.40
C LYS A 256 5.52 27.86 -4.18
N ILE A 257 5.01 28.83 -3.45
CA ILE A 257 4.53 30.07 -4.06
C ILE A 257 5.78 30.77 -4.63
N GLU A 258 5.79 31.00 -5.93
CA GLU A 258 6.93 31.60 -6.62
C GLU A 258 6.95 33.12 -6.46
N TYR A 259 5.75 33.73 -6.46
CA TYR A 259 5.60 35.18 -6.41
C TYR A 259 4.55 35.62 -5.39
N LEU A 260 4.92 36.59 -4.54
CA LEU A 260 3.99 37.33 -3.69
C LEU A 260 3.85 38.76 -4.22
N PHE A 261 2.65 39.17 -4.60
CA PHE A 261 2.37 40.56 -4.92
C PHE A 261 2.17 41.38 -3.65
N ALA A 262 2.88 42.51 -3.54
CA ALA A 262 2.64 43.47 -2.47
C ALA A 262 1.30 44.17 -2.67
N ASN A 263 0.55 44.34 -1.58
CA ASN A 263 -0.73 45.00 -1.58
C ASN A 263 -0.57 46.44 -1.03
N TYR A 264 -0.77 47.44 -1.88
CA TYR A 264 -0.67 48.84 -1.53
C TYR A 264 -2.05 49.47 -1.27
N GLY A 265 -3.11 48.85 -1.79
CA GLY A 265 -4.49 49.34 -1.69
C GLY A 265 -5.38 48.69 -2.75
N GLU A 266 -6.65 49.04 -2.75
CA GLU A 266 -7.66 48.41 -3.63
C GLU A 266 -7.36 48.59 -5.12
N LYS A 267 -6.85 49.75 -5.52
CA LYS A 267 -6.56 50.05 -6.94
C LYS A 267 -5.38 49.22 -7.46
N GLU A 268 -4.31 49.18 -6.70
CA GLU A 268 -3.09 48.45 -7.02
C GLU A 268 -3.36 46.94 -6.96
N ALA A 269 -4.10 46.46 -5.94
CA ALA A 269 -4.51 45.07 -5.81
C ALA A 269 -5.36 44.60 -7.01
N ALA A 270 -6.26 45.43 -7.51
CA ALA A 270 -7.08 45.11 -8.68
C ALA A 270 -6.20 44.91 -9.95
N GLN A 271 -5.13 45.68 -10.12
CA GLN A 271 -4.18 45.49 -11.23
C GLN A 271 -3.30 44.26 -10.98
N ALA A 272 -2.79 44.09 -9.78
CA ALA A 272 -2.02 42.91 -9.38
C ALA A 272 -2.79 41.61 -9.64
N MET A 273 -4.09 41.57 -9.33
CA MET A 273 -4.95 40.41 -9.57
C MET A 273 -5.08 40.07 -11.06
N LYS A 274 -5.02 41.04 -11.98
CA LYS A 274 -5.02 40.74 -13.42
C LYS A 274 -3.74 40.01 -13.86
N VAL A 275 -2.60 40.48 -13.36
CA VAL A 275 -1.30 39.85 -13.64
C VAL A 275 -1.23 38.47 -13.01
N LEU A 276 -1.67 38.35 -11.77
CA LEU A 276 -1.71 37.11 -11.01
C LEU A 276 -2.61 36.05 -11.67
N ALA A 277 -3.77 36.45 -12.23
CA ALA A 277 -4.63 35.54 -12.97
C ALA A 277 -3.89 34.90 -14.16
N LYS A 278 -3.15 35.70 -14.94
CA LYS A 278 -2.36 35.23 -16.08
C LYS A 278 -1.21 34.31 -15.67
N LEU A 279 -0.54 34.58 -14.54
CA LEU A 279 0.47 33.65 -14.00
C LEU A 279 -0.16 32.30 -13.64
N ARG A 280 -1.34 32.31 -12.98
CA ARG A 280 -2.04 31.08 -12.63
C ARG A 280 -2.52 30.28 -13.84
N GLU A 281 -2.94 30.95 -14.93
CA GLU A 281 -3.25 30.29 -16.21
C GLU A 281 -2.03 29.56 -16.79
N LYS A 282 -0.83 30.06 -16.55
CA LYS A 282 0.45 29.44 -16.93
C LYS A 282 0.90 28.35 -15.93
N GLY A 283 0.14 28.08 -14.86
CA GLY A 283 0.47 27.10 -13.84
C GLY A 283 1.48 27.58 -12.80
N ILE A 284 1.84 28.88 -12.81
CA ILE A 284 2.76 29.50 -11.87
C ILE A 284 2.03 29.80 -10.56
N ALA A 285 2.56 29.34 -9.44
CA ALA A 285 1.99 29.55 -8.12
C ALA A 285 2.30 30.97 -7.64
N ALA A 286 1.28 31.80 -7.56
CA ALA A 286 1.39 33.20 -7.13
C ALA A 286 0.22 33.61 -6.25
N GLU A 287 0.49 34.49 -5.29
CA GLU A 287 -0.53 35.08 -4.41
C GLU A 287 -0.31 36.60 -4.25
N ILE A 288 -1.34 37.29 -3.78
CA ILE A 288 -1.25 38.68 -3.34
C ILE A 288 -1.40 38.73 -1.81
N TYR A 289 -0.65 39.59 -1.14
CA TYR A 289 -0.86 39.81 0.28
C TYR A 289 -2.30 40.33 0.52
N PRO A 290 -3.08 39.70 1.41
CA PRO A 290 -4.53 39.86 1.42
C PRO A 290 -5.01 41.26 1.78
N GLU A 291 -4.27 42.01 2.59
CA GLU A 291 -4.64 43.30 3.10
C GLU A 291 -3.65 44.39 2.73
N SER A 292 -4.08 45.63 2.58
CA SER A 292 -3.17 46.77 2.52
C SER A 292 -2.44 46.91 3.86
N ALA A 293 -1.15 46.75 3.88
CA ALA A 293 -0.31 46.77 5.08
C ALA A 293 1.07 47.36 4.80
N LYS A 294 1.79 47.79 5.87
CA LYS A 294 3.16 48.24 5.74
C LYS A 294 4.03 47.15 5.09
N LEU A 295 4.86 47.48 4.15
CA LEU A 295 5.74 46.55 3.41
C LEU A 295 6.53 45.63 4.34
N LYS A 296 7.01 46.13 5.47
CA LYS A 296 7.73 45.29 6.46
C LYS A 296 6.93 44.06 6.87
N LYS A 297 5.59 44.19 7.04
CA LYS A 297 4.73 43.05 7.41
C LYS A 297 4.64 42.04 6.25
N GLN A 298 4.55 42.53 5.02
CA GLN A 298 4.48 41.73 3.81
C GLN A 298 5.81 40.99 3.52
N PHE A 299 6.96 41.65 3.74
CA PHE A 299 8.26 40.99 3.70
C PHE A 299 8.39 39.85 4.72
N THR A 300 8.02 40.11 5.99
CA THR A 300 8.05 39.08 7.03
C THR A 300 7.15 37.90 6.70
N TYR A 301 6.02 38.14 6.04
CA TYR A 301 5.14 37.07 5.57
C TYR A 301 5.82 36.22 4.48
N ALA A 302 6.40 36.86 3.46
CA ALA A 302 7.11 36.19 2.39
C ALA A 302 8.26 35.31 2.95
N GLU A 303 9.07 35.85 3.84
CA GLU A 303 10.16 35.13 4.51
C GLU A 303 9.66 33.88 5.26
N LYS A 304 8.62 34.02 6.08
CA LYS A 304 8.02 32.91 6.84
C LYS A 304 7.43 31.83 5.97
N LYS A 305 6.92 32.19 4.79
CA LYS A 305 6.38 31.28 3.79
C LYS A 305 7.42 30.69 2.85
N GLY A 306 8.67 31.16 2.91
CA GLY A 306 9.72 30.74 2.01
C GLY A 306 9.50 31.23 0.58
N ILE A 307 8.76 32.34 0.38
CA ILE A 307 8.54 32.96 -0.92
C ILE A 307 9.76 33.81 -1.28
N GLU A 308 10.43 33.47 -2.35
CA GLU A 308 11.69 34.14 -2.73
C GLU A 308 11.47 35.46 -3.48
N ASN A 309 10.37 35.60 -4.22
CA ASN A 309 10.15 36.75 -5.10
C ASN A 309 8.95 37.58 -4.65
N LEU A 310 9.23 38.81 -4.26
CA LEU A 310 8.21 39.81 -3.95
C LEU A 310 8.01 40.75 -5.13
N ILE A 311 6.78 40.94 -5.57
CA ILE A 311 6.41 41.78 -6.69
C ILE A 311 5.81 43.07 -6.19
N PHE A 312 6.33 44.18 -6.72
CA PHE A 312 5.81 45.50 -6.52
C PHE A 312 5.09 45.98 -7.78
N LEU A 313 3.86 46.39 -7.60
CA LEU A 313 3.01 46.96 -8.64
C LEU A 313 2.25 48.14 -8.01
N GLY A 314 2.99 49.22 -7.75
CA GLY A 314 2.44 50.47 -7.20
C GLY A 314 1.93 51.40 -8.29
N GLU A 315 1.52 52.61 -7.90
CA GLU A 315 0.95 53.59 -8.82
C GLU A 315 1.91 53.92 -9.99
N GLN A 316 3.21 54.04 -9.73
CA GLN A 316 4.23 54.35 -10.75
C GLN A 316 4.37 53.20 -11.74
N GLU A 317 4.53 51.96 -11.23
CA GLU A 317 4.66 50.75 -12.08
C GLU A 317 3.41 50.60 -12.96
N ILE A 318 2.25 50.82 -12.42
CA ILE A 318 0.97 50.74 -13.17
C ILE A 318 0.93 51.79 -14.27
N ALA A 319 1.28 53.06 -13.96
CA ALA A 319 1.31 54.14 -14.94
C ALA A 319 2.29 53.90 -16.11
N GLU A 320 3.40 53.28 -15.82
CA GLU A 320 4.47 52.97 -16.82
C GLU A 320 4.27 51.61 -17.50
N GLY A 321 3.30 50.78 -17.06
CA GLY A 321 3.12 49.42 -17.53
C GLY A 321 4.27 48.48 -17.15
N ASN A 322 4.95 48.76 -16.05
CA ASN A 322 6.08 48.02 -15.53
C ASN A 322 5.67 47.13 -14.35
N ILE A 323 6.58 46.25 -13.97
CA ILE A 323 6.52 45.41 -12.75
C ILE A 323 7.93 45.36 -12.16
N THR A 324 8.03 45.49 -10.85
CA THR A 324 9.28 45.37 -10.12
C THR A 324 9.31 44.11 -9.28
N ILE A 325 10.29 43.25 -9.50
CA ILE A 325 10.50 41.97 -8.80
C ILE A 325 11.72 42.11 -7.92
N LYS A 326 11.58 41.75 -6.64
CA LYS A 326 12.70 41.69 -5.71
C LYS A 326 12.87 40.25 -5.23
N ASN A 327 14.05 39.69 -5.47
CA ASN A 327 14.45 38.44 -4.89
C ASN A 327 14.88 38.64 -3.42
N LEU A 328 14.25 38.00 -2.48
CA LEU A 328 14.47 38.20 -1.04
C LEU A 328 15.74 37.48 -0.56
N THR A 329 16.20 36.46 -1.28
CA THR A 329 17.41 35.69 -0.92
C THR A 329 18.67 36.39 -1.41
N SER A 330 18.72 36.83 -2.69
CA SER A 330 19.87 37.55 -3.27
C SER A 330 19.83 39.04 -3.01
N GLY A 331 18.68 39.62 -2.68
CA GLY A 331 18.46 41.07 -2.57
C GLY A 331 18.36 41.78 -3.92
N GLU A 332 18.50 41.09 -5.04
CA GLU A 332 18.46 41.63 -6.39
C GLU A 332 17.05 42.15 -6.72
N GLN A 333 16.98 43.29 -7.40
CA GLN A 333 15.75 43.90 -7.85
C GLN A 333 15.80 44.18 -9.34
N LYS A 334 14.77 43.79 -10.07
CA LYS A 334 14.63 43.97 -11.51
C LYS A 334 13.29 44.59 -11.85
N THR A 335 13.31 45.62 -12.70
CA THR A 335 12.07 46.22 -13.26
C THR A 335 11.99 45.90 -14.74
N MET A 336 10.83 45.47 -15.21
CA MET A 336 10.56 45.10 -16.60
C MET A 336 9.11 45.40 -16.99
N LYS A 337 8.79 45.31 -18.28
CA LYS A 337 7.42 45.44 -18.75
C LYS A 337 6.56 44.25 -18.26
N ILE A 338 5.30 44.51 -17.90
CA ILE A 338 4.36 43.45 -17.50
C ILE A 338 4.19 42.38 -18.60
N GLU A 339 4.21 42.82 -19.88
CA GLU A 339 4.10 41.92 -21.03
C GLU A 339 5.31 40.97 -21.13
N GLU A 340 6.53 41.49 -20.91
CA GLU A 340 7.75 40.70 -20.87
C GLU A 340 7.76 39.71 -19.73
N PHE A 341 7.28 40.11 -18.55
CA PHE A 341 7.14 39.23 -17.38
C PHE A 341 6.14 38.10 -17.61
N LEU A 342 5.10 38.38 -18.40
CA LEU A 342 4.05 37.41 -18.72
C LEU A 342 4.33 36.63 -20.02
N SER A 343 5.41 36.89 -20.76
CA SER A 343 5.79 36.08 -21.93
C SER A 343 6.36 34.72 -21.51
#